data_46deafee0d8a9d4bc8d214242dbd03e4
#
_entry.id   46deafee0d8a9d4bc8d214242dbd03e4
#
_cell.length_a   1.000
_cell.length_b   1.000
_cell.length_c   1.000
_cell.angle_alpha   90.00
_cell.angle_beta   90.00
_cell.angle_gamma   90.00
#
_symmetry.space_group_name_H-M   'P 1'
#
loop_
_entity.id
_entity.type
_entity.pdbx_description
1 polymer ?
#
loop_
_entity_poly.entity_id
_entity_poly.type
_entity_poly.pdbx_seq_one_letter_code
_entity_poly.pdbx_strand_id
1 'polypeptide(L)'
;MSLKYCFGILILIGFLTGCHNQNEHTSQLMSIQIYDRNGFKETITSADRLKMYQKADFTDPQPYARVVRIYSRTEEGKTPSRLTTYHENGEIWQYLEVVNGRACGIYREWHPNGKLRLELTVIEGMGDLSEDAQLGWVFDGFSRAYDEQGRLEAEFYYDKGLIQGTALYYFPNGKLQQQIPYEEGVIDGDCLVYNEQGQIIGKSTFVRGQQQGLATFKGDAYSPPYTETYRDGRLLEGVYHDFSGRIVCQVKDGFGKKAIFARGHLFALEEYQAGIAEGEMQLYNEKGRLESSFQIKDGMKHGQEWVYYPAPEGKEPQPKLCITWVEDQIHGISRTWYPNGSLESEREMYENQKHGISSAWYKDGTLRLIEEYDHDKLLSGTYMKRGDSHPVSSVEDGAGIVTLYDPDGLFMKRITYEKGGPVLDEP
;
A
#
# COMPACT_ATOMS: atom_id res chain seq x y z
N MET A 1 -10.16 -3.58 1.09
CA MET A 1 -9.09 -3.43 0.08
C MET A 1 -8.61 -1.99 0.15
N SER A 2 -7.35 -1.81 0.51
CA SER A 2 -6.75 -0.52 0.89
C SER A 2 -6.51 0.32 -0.36
N LEU A 3 -7.14 1.48 -0.45
CA LEU A 3 -6.80 2.53 -1.40
C LEU A 3 -5.56 3.28 -0.88
N LYS A 4 -4.38 2.72 -1.06
CA LYS A 4 -3.11 3.43 -0.94
C LYS A 4 -2.58 3.57 -2.36
N TYR A 5 -2.54 4.81 -2.83
CA TYR A 5 -1.61 5.37 -3.81
C TYR A 5 -2.21 6.66 -4.39
N CYS A 6 -1.65 7.77 -3.94
CA CYS A 6 -1.37 8.98 -4.70
C CYS A 6 -0.93 10.09 -3.75
N PHE A 7 0.37 10.22 -3.50
CA PHE A 7 0.97 11.48 -3.07
C PHE A 7 2.37 11.59 -3.67
N GLY A 8 2.56 12.55 -4.52
CA GLY A 8 3.85 12.99 -5.01
C GLY A 8 3.66 14.28 -5.78
N ILE A 9 3.81 15.42 -5.11
CA ILE A 9 3.72 16.75 -5.73
C ILE A 9 5.10 17.15 -6.25
N LEU A 10 5.19 17.48 -7.54
CA LEU A 10 6.25 18.34 -8.08
C LEU A 10 5.61 19.37 -9.03
N ILE A 11 5.70 20.64 -8.65
CA ILE A 11 5.17 21.78 -9.41
C ILE A 11 6.17 22.09 -10.54
N LEU A 12 5.70 22.00 -11.79
CA LEU A 12 6.35 22.62 -12.95
C LEU A 12 5.31 23.40 -13.74
N ILE A 13 5.46 24.73 -13.73
CA ILE A 13 4.61 25.63 -14.49
C ILE A 13 5.03 25.56 -15.96
N GLY A 14 4.21 24.91 -16.78
CA GLY A 14 4.31 24.89 -18.23
C GLY A 14 3.00 25.35 -18.85
N PHE A 15 3.08 26.20 -19.87
CA PHE A 15 1.96 26.77 -20.59
C PHE A 15 0.99 25.70 -21.10
N LEU A 16 -0.24 25.70 -20.57
CA LEU A 16 -1.32 24.80 -20.93
C LEU A 16 -2.07 25.32 -22.15
N THR A 17 -1.87 24.69 -23.31
CA THR A 17 -2.86 24.71 -24.37
C THR A 17 -3.84 23.56 -24.12
N GLY A 18 -5.01 23.86 -23.57
CA GLY A 18 -6.03 22.85 -23.28
C GLY A 18 -6.45 22.09 -24.52
N CYS A 19 -6.53 20.77 -24.43
CA CYS A 19 -7.20 19.94 -25.40
C CYS A 19 -8.71 20.16 -25.31
N HIS A 20 -9.24 21.05 -26.14
CA HIS A 20 -10.68 21.23 -26.29
C HIS A 20 -11.19 20.30 -27.39
N ASN A 21 -12.04 19.37 -27.01
CA ASN A 21 -12.66 18.45 -27.96
C ASN A 21 -13.73 19.20 -28.74
N GLN A 22 -13.39 19.65 -29.94
CA GLN A 22 -14.37 20.14 -30.91
C GLN A 22 -14.16 19.41 -32.24
N ASN A 23 -15.24 18.76 -32.66
CA ASN A 23 -15.53 18.26 -34.01
C ASN A 23 -14.78 16.97 -34.46
N GLU A 24 -15.57 15.97 -34.81
CA GLU A 24 -15.19 14.87 -35.68
C GLU A 24 -14.73 15.41 -37.07
N HIS A 25 -13.52 15.99 -37.08
CA HIS A 25 -12.84 16.18 -38.37
C HIS A 25 -12.48 14.80 -38.92
N THR A 26 -12.79 14.57 -40.17
CA THR A 26 -12.46 13.35 -40.93
C THR A 26 -10.99 13.01 -40.76
N SER A 27 -10.67 12.18 -39.77
CA SER A 27 -9.32 11.69 -39.58
C SER A 27 -9.08 10.48 -40.47
N GLN A 28 -8.02 10.53 -41.27
CA GLN A 28 -7.64 9.40 -42.12
C GLN A 28 -6.91 8.34 -41.29
N LEU A 29 -7.41 7.10 -41.33
CA LEU A 29 -6.73 5.94 -40.72
C LEU A 29 -5.40 5.68 -41.44
N MET A 30 -4.28 5.70 -40.69
CA MET A 30 -2.92 5.59 -41.22
C MET A 30 -2.30 4.23 -40.98
N SER A 31 -2.46 3.68 -39.79
CA SER A 31 -1.95 2.35 -39.47
C SER A 31 -2.64 1.74 -38.29
N ILE A 32 -2.60 0.41 -38.19
CA ILE A 32 -3.03 -0.37 -37.01
C ILE A 32 -1.86 -1.25 -36.61
N GLN A 33 -1.49 -1.21 -35.32
CA GLN A 33 -0.53 -2.12 -34.73
C GLN A 33 -1.26 -3.08 -33.81
N ILE A 34 -1.04 -4.37 -33.98
CA ILE A 34 -1.63 -5.42 -33.18
C ILE A 34 -0.50 -6.22 -32.56
N TYR A 35 -0.56 -6.40 -31.23
CA TYR A 35 0.26 -7.34 -30.48
C TYR A 35 -0.65 -8.46 -30.01
N ASP A 36 -0.38 -9.67 -30.46
CA ASP A 36 -1.15 -10.82 -30.02
C ASP A 36 -0.64 -11.38 -28.66
N ARG A 37 -1.35 -12.36 -28.15
CA ARG A 37 -1.01 -13.01 -26.87
C ARG A 37 0.25 -13.88 -26.92
N ASN A 38 0.66 -14.30 -28.12
CA ASN A 38 1.86 -15.12 -28.34
C ASN A 38 3.11 -14.25 -28.54
N GLY A 39 2.96 -12.91 -28.47
CA GLY A 39 4.03 -11.96 -28.69
C GLY A 39 4.25 -11.60 -30.15
N PHE A 40 3.39 -12.05 -31.08
CA PHE A 40 3.44 -11.66 -32.48
C PHE A 40 3.02 -10.21 -32.63
N LYS A 41 3.78 -9.48 -33.44
CA LYS A 41 3.56 -8.07 -33.72
C LYS A 41 3.25 -7.87 -35.20
N GLU A 42 2.08 -7.34 -35.51
CA GLU A 42 1.67 -6.99 -36.86
C GLU A 42 1.45 -5.48 -36.99
N THR A 43 1.91 -4.89 -38.09
CA THR A 43 1.62 -3.49 -38.45
C THR A 43 0.94 -3.47 -39.81
N ILE A 44 -0.29 -2.97 -39.85
CA ILE A 44 -1.12 -2.87 -41.07
C ILE A 44 -1.06 -1.43 -41.55
N THR A 45 -0.55 -1.23 -42.79
CA THR A 45 -0.42 0.08 -43.44
C THR A 45 -1.00 0.11 -44.84
N SER A 46 -1.29 -1.06 -45.44
CA SER A 46 -1.83 -1.08 -46.80
C SER A 46 -3.27 -0.58 -46.85
N ALA A 47 -3.58 0.31 -47.79
CA ALA A 47 -4.88 0.97 -47.91
C ALA A 47 -6.05 -0.05 -48.06
N ASP A 48 -5.84 -1.15 -48.76
CA ASP A 48 -6.89 -2.15 -48.94
C ASP A 48 -7.20 -2.91 -47.66
N ARG A 49 -6.19 -3.23 -46.88
CA ARG A 49 -6.39 -3.85 -45.56
C ARG A 49 -7.01 -2.86 -44.55
N LEU A 50 -6.56 -1.61 -44.54
CA LEU A 50 -7.12 -0.58 -43.65
C LEU A 50 -8.61 -0.34 -43.92
N LYS A 51 -9.05 -0.41 -45.16
CA LYS A 51 -10.49 -0.32 -45.53
C LYS A 51 -11.33 -1.41 -44.85
N MET A 52 -10.79 -2.61 -44.64
CA MET A 52 -11.50 -3.70 -43.98
C MET A 52 -11.77 -3.39 -42.52
N TYR A 53 -10.90 -2.59 -41.88
CA TYR A 53 -10.99 -2.21 -40.44
C TYR A 53 -11.68 -0.87 -40.21
N GLN A 54 -12.12 -0.15 -41.24
CA GLN A 54 -12.81 1.16 -41.09
C GLN A 54 -14.07 1.09 -40.22
N LYS A 55 -14.72 -0.08 -40.18
CA LYS A 55 -15.93 -0.33 -39.37
C LYS A 55 -15.69 -1.21 -38.15
N ALA A 56 -14.44 -1.61 -37.89
CA ALA A 56 -14.12 -2.44 -36.73
C ALA A 56 -14.17 -1.59 -35.47
N ASP A 57 -14.94 -2.03 -34.52
CA ASP A 57 -14.93 -1.49 -33.17
C ASP A 57 -13.91 -2.26 -32.31
N PHE A 58 -12.79 -1.64 -32.03
CA PHE A 58 -11.74 -2.23 -31.20
C PHE A 58 -12.03 -2.10 -29.69
N THR A 59 -13.20 -1.59 -29.30
CA THR A 59 -13.74 -1.71 -27.95
C THR A 59 -14.54 -3.00 -27.78
N ASP A 60 -14.88 -3.71 -28.88
CA ASP A 60 -15.42 -5.06 -28.82
C ASP A 60 -14.36 -6.07 -28.35
N PRO A 61 -14.75 -7.19 -27.72
CA PRO A 61 -13.83 -8.24 -27.27
C PRO A 61 -12.92 -8.78 -28.39
N GLN A 62 -11.62 -8.90 -28.10
CA GLN A 62 -10.60 -9.38 -29.03
C GLN A 62 -9.88 -10.60 -28.47
N PRO A 63 -10.29 -11.83 -28.82
CA PRO A 63 -9.76 -13.04 -28.19
C PRO A 63 -8.28 -13.30 -28.48
N TYR A 64 -7.74 -12.71 -29.55
CA TYR A 64 -6.35 -12.93 -30.00
C TYR A 64 -5.42 -11.76 -29.66
N ALA A 65 -5.93 -10.54 -29.59
CA ALA A 65 -5.12 -9.36 -29.34
C ALA A 65 -4.85 -9.20 -27.84
N ARG A 66 -3.65 -8.74 -27.52
CA ARG A 66 -3.25 -8.23 -26.20
C ARG A 66 -3.28 -6.71 -26.19
N VAL A 67 -2.78 -6.09 -27.25
CA VAL A 67 -2.73 -4.63 -27.41
C VAL A 67 -3.05 -4.29 -28.86
N VAL A 68 -3.90 -3.28 -29.06
CA VAL A 68 -4.18 -2.68 -30.37
C VAL A 68 -3.89 -1.18 -30.30
N ARG A 69 -3.11 -0.67 -31.25
CA ARG A 69 -2.86 0.77 -31.43
C ARG A 69 -3.33 1.20 -32.80
N ILE A 70 -4.24 2.16 -32.85
CA ILE A 70 -4.81 2.71 -34.09
C ILE A 70 -4.29 4.13 -34.24
N TYR A 71 -3.62 4.41 -35.36
CA TYR A 71 -3.09 5.73 -35.68
C TYR A 71 -3.88 6.36 -36.81
N SER A 72 -4.26 7.62 -36.61
CA SER A 72 -4.93 8.44 -37.63
C SER A 72 -4.16 9.74 -37.85
N ARG A 73 -4.50 10.48 -38.88
CA ARG A 73 -4.00 11.81 -39.20
C ARG A 73 -5.15 12.76 -39.48
N THR A 74 -5.16 13.92 -38.84
CA THR A 74 -6.11 15.00 -39.17
C THR A 74 -5.58 15.83 -40.36
N GLU A 75 -6.45 16.61 -40.99
CA GLU A 75 -6.08 17.58 -42.03
C GLU A 75 -5.10 18.66 -41.49
N GLU A 76 -5.16 18.97 -40.21
CA GLU A 76 -4.25 19.91 -39.51
C GLU A 76 -2.86 19.26 -39.21
N GLY A 77 -2.65 18.01 -39.58
CA GLY A 77 -1.39 17.30 -39.36
C GLY A 77 -1.22 16.71 -37.95
N LYS A 78 -2.21 16.80 -37.04
CA LYS A 78 -2.17 16.10 -35.75
C LYS A 78 -2.26 14.60 -35.97
N THR A 79 -1.66 13.82 -35.06
CA THR A 79 -1.68 12.37 -35.09
C THR A 79 -2.44 11.82 -33.89
N PRO A 80 -3.80 11.79 -33.95
CA PRO A 80 -4.58 11.10 -32.94
C PRO A 80 -4.33 9.58 -33.02
N SER A 81 -4.26 8.94 -31.87
CA SER A 81 -4.22 7.48 -31.79
C SER A 81 -5.07 6.99 -30.61
N ARG A 82 -5.53 5.74 -30.75
CA ARG A 82 -6.29 5.02 -29.74
C ARG A 82 -5.50 3.79 -29.33
N LEU A 83 -5.32 3.61 -28.04
CA LEU A 83 -4.61 2.49 -27.47
C LEU A 83 -5.58 1.66 -26.66
N THR A 84 -5.72 0.39 -27.01
CA THR A 84 -6.63 -0.55 -26.35
C THR A 84 -5.85 -1.78 -25.90
N THR A 85 -6.09 -2.24 -24.68
CA THR A 85 -5.58 -3.50 -24.14
C THR A 85 -6.74 -4.42 -23.78
N TYR A 86 -6.48 -5.73 -23.69
CA TYR A 86 -7.49 -6.74 -23.42
C TYR A 86 -7.08 -7.67 -22.30
N HIS A 87 -8.05 -8.07 -21.48
CA HIS A 87 -7.92 -9.12 -20.48
C HIS A 87 -7.60 -10.48 -21.13
N GLU A 88 -7.14 -11.44 -20.35
CA GLU A 88 -6.82 -12.79 -20.82
C GLU A 88 -8.03 -13.51 -21.45
N ASN A 89 -9.25 -13.20 -21.00
CA ASN A 89 -10.49 -13.74 -21.57
C ASN A 89 -10.92 -13.07 -22.89
N GLY A 90 -10.22 -12.01 -23.35
CA GLY A 90 -10.51 -11.26 -24.57
C GLY A 90 -11.37 -10.04 -24.38
N GLU A 91 -11.98 -9.85 -23.23
CA GLU A 91 -12.69 -8.63 -22.90
C GLU A 91 -11.74 -7.44 -22.88
N ILE A 92 -12.27 -6.25 -23.22
CA ILE A 92 -11.50 -5.00 -23.16
C ILE A 92 -11.04 -4.76 -21.72
N TRP A 93 -9.80 -4.32 -21.56
CA TRP A 93 -9.23 -3.95 -20.26
C TRP A 93 -9.07 -2.45 -20.14
N GLN A 94 -8.31 -1.82 -21.05
CA GLN A 94 -8.02 -0.40 -20.99
C GLN A 94 -8.17 0.24 -22.37
N TYR A 95 -8.56 1.50 -22.37
CA TYR A 95 -8.65 2.35 -23.54
C TYR A 95 -8.10 3.74 -23.22
N LEU A 96 -7.25 4.27 -24.10
CA LEU A 96 -6.65 5.60 -23.96
C LEU A 96 -6.70 6.34 -25.29
N GLU A 97 -7.13 7.59 -25.26
CA GLU A 97 -6.96 8.53 -26.35
C GLU A 97 -5.61 9.25 -26.25
N VAL A 98 -4.92 9.37 -27.37
CA VAL A 98 -3.58 9.92 -27.46
C VAL A 98 -3.53 10.89 -28.65
N VAL A 99 -2.90 12.04 -28.48
CA VAL A 99 -2.66 13.00 -29.56
C VAL A 99 -1.18 13.36 -29.59
N ASN A 100 -0.54 13.21 -30.76
CA ASN A 100 0.90 13.49 -30.94
C ASN A 100 1.79 12.76 -29.91
N GLY A 101 1.44 11.53 -29.54
CA GLY A 101 2.19 10.70 -28.58
C GLY A 101 1.97 11.08 -27.11
N ARG A 102 1.09 12.02 -26.80
CA ARG A 102 0.73 12.39 -25.42
C ARG A 102 -0.69 11.93 -25.09
N ALA A 103 -0.89 11.45 -23.86
CA ALA A 103 -2.21 11.13 -23.35
C ALA A 103 -3.07 12.40 -23.34
N CYS A 104 -4.18 12.39 -24.08
CA CYS A 104 -5.05 13.54 -24.23
C CYS A 104 -6.42 13.07 -24.73
N GLY A 105 -7.39 13.04 -23.82
CA GLY A 105 -8.74 12.58 -24.06
C GLY A 105 -9.21 11.58 -23.03
N ILE A 106 -10.11 10.70 -23.43
CA ILE A 106 -10.77 9.75 -22.54
C ILE A 106 -9.82 8.60 -22.22
N TYR A 107 -9.74 8.24 -20.94
CA TYR A 107 -9.24 6.96 -20.44
C TYR A 107 -10.40 6.18 -19.84
N ARG A 108 -10.48 4.90 -20.18
CA ARG A 108 -11.43 3.94 -19.60
C ARG A 108 -10.73 2.65 -19.20
N GLU A 109 -11.23 2.05 -18.15
CA GLU A 109 -10.82 0.73 -17.67
C GLU A 109 -12.06 -0.14 -17.41
N TRP A 110 -11.99 -1.42 -17.73
CA TRP A 110 -13.07 -2.37 -17.52
C TRP A 110 -12.66 -3.53 -16.65
N HIS A 111 -13.61 -4.06 -15.92
CA HIS A 111 -13.47 -5.32 -15.21
C HIS A 111 -13.41 -6.50 -16.19
N PRO A 112 -12.85 -7.67 -15.78
CA PRO A 112 -12.81 -8.86 -16.65
C PRO A 112 -14.17 -9.37 -17.14
N ASN A 113 -15.27 -8.91 -16.54
CA ASN A 113 -16.63 -9.21 -16.96
C ASN A 113 -17.19 -8.23 -18.01
N GLY A 114 -16.35 -7.33 -18.54
CA GLY A 114 -16.69 -6.35 -19.58
C GLY A 114 -17.43 -5.11 -19.09
N LYS A 115 -17.70 -5.00 -17.77
CA LYS A 115 -18.32 -3.79 -17.20
C LYS A 115 -17.29 -2.70 -16.94
N LEU A 116 -17.67 -1.45 -17.17
CA LEU A 116 -16.83 -0.28 -16.93
C LEU A 116 -16.41 -0.25 -15.44
N ARG A 117 -15.12 -0.06 -15.21
CA ARG A 117 -14.51 0.07 -13.88
C ARG A 117 -14.14 1.53 -13.57
N LEU A 118 -13.60 2.24 -14.55
CA LEU A 118 -13.13 3.61 -14.40
C LEU A 118 -13.32 4.38 -15.68
N GLU A 119 -13.75 5.63 -15.58
CA GLU A 119 -13.77 6.60 -16.67
C GLU A 119 -13.23 7.93 -16.15
N LEU A 120 -12.29 8.51 -16.89
CA LEU A 120 -11.72 9.81 -16.60
C LEU A 120 -11.16 10.47 -17.88
N THR A 121 -10.86 11.75 -17.80
CA THR A 121 -10.20 12.51 -18.88
C THR A 121 -8.75 12.81 -18.47
N VAL A 122 -7.83 12.49 -19.38
CA VAL A 122 -6.40 12.84 -19.27
C VAL A 122 -6.13 14.03 -20.18
N ILE A 123 -5.45 15.04 -19.69
CA ILE A 123 -5.09 16.24 -20.48
C ILE A 123 -3.60 16.34 -20.78
N GLU A 124 -2.78 15.63 -20.02
CA GLU A 124 -1.33 15.63 -20.18
C GLU A 124 -0.71 14.33 -19.65
N GLY A 125 0.41 13.92 -20.24
CA GLY A 125 1.23 12.77 -19.84
C GLY A 125 1.72 11.99 -21.03
N MET A 126 2.42 10.87 -20.78
CA MET A 126 2.88 9.96 -21.83
C MET A 126 1.71 9.17 -22.40
N GLY A 127 1.61 9.06 -23.72
CA GLY A 127 0.55 8.32 -24.42
C GLY A 127 0.78 6.81 -24.42
N ASP A 128 0.91 6.21 -23.27
CA ASP A 128 1.08 4.77 -23.04
C ASP A 128 0.28 4.31 -21.82
N LEU A 129 0.00 3.00 -21.72
CA LEU A 129 -0.77 2.36 -20.65
C LEU A 129 0.12 1.65 -19.61
N SER A 130 1.44 1.82 -19.66
CA SER A 130 2.35 1.34 -18.65
C SER A 130 2.15 2.07 -17.32
N GLU A 131 2.45 1.42 -16.21
CA GLU A 131 2.34 2.04 -14.88
C GLU A 131 3.15 3.34 -14.78
N ASP A 132 4.37 3.34 -15.30
CA ASP A 132 5.24 4.52 -15.32
C ASP A 132 4.63 5.70 -16.09
N ALA A 133 3.93 5.42 -17.21
CA ALA A 133 3.25 6.45 -17.99
C ALA A 133 2.06 7.03 -17.22
N GLN A 134 1.28 6.18 -16.55
CA GLN A 134 0.09 6.58 -15.78
C GLN A 134 0.43 7.44 -14.57
N LEU A 135 1.60 7.24 -13.94
CA LEU A 135 2.07 8.08 -12.83
C LEU A 135 2.27 9.56 -13.23
N GLY A 136 2.52 9.82 -14.50
CA GLY A 136 2.72 11.18 -15.03
C GLY A 136 1.48 11.81 -15.67
N TRP A 137 0.30 11.19 -15.57
CA TRP A 137 -0.91 11.74 -16.16
C TRP A 137 -1.51 12.87 -15.33
N VAL A 138 -2.00 13.89 -16.03
CA VAL A 138 -2.78 14.99 -15.44
C VAL A 138 -4.24 14.81 -15.84
N PHE A 139 -5.13 14.78 -14.84
CA PHE A 139 -6.56 14.57 -15.03
C PHE A 139 -7.32 15.89 -15.06
N ASP A 140 -8.46 15.93 -15.76
CA ASP A 140 -9.35 17.08 -15.80
C ASP A 140 -10.81 16.65 -15.96
N GLY A 141 -11.74 17.35 -15.29
CA GLY A 141 -13.16 17.00 -15.33
C GLY A 141 -13.57 15.87 -14.40
N PHE A 142 -14.73 15.28 -14.67
CA PHE A 142 -15.27 14.21 -13.85
C PHE A 142 -14.55 12.88 -14.07
N SER A 143 -14.27 12.20 -12.96
CA SER A 143 -13.77 10.83 -12.91
C SER A 143 -14.75 9.97 -12.14
N ARG A 144 -15.10 8.79 -12.69
CA ARG A 144 -16.09 7.88 -12.10
C ARG A 144 -15.55 6.47 -12.00
N ALA A 145 -15.72 5.86 -10.85
CA ALA A 145 -15.38 4.47 -10.59
C ALA A 145 -16.64 3.64 -10.36
N TYR A 146 -16.63 2.41 -10.86
CA TYR A 146 -17.75 1.49 -10.81
C TYR A 146 -17.30 0.11 -10.30
N ASP A 147 -18.16 -0.57 -9.58
CA ASP A 147 -17.92 -1.94 -9.12
C ASP A 147 -18.11 -2.98 -10.25
N GLU A 148 -17.80 -4.25 -9.94
CA GLU A 148 -17.96 -5.37 -10.89
C GLU A 148 -19.42 -5.60 -11.34
N GLN A 149 -20.41 -5.05 -10.64
CA GLN A 149 -21.81 -5.07 -11.06
C GLN A 149 -22.17 -3.86 -11.92
N GLY A 150 -21.24 -2.90 -12.13
CA GLY A 150 -21.42 -1.66 -12.89
C GLY A 150 -22.18 -0.58 -12.12
N ARG A 151 -22.20 -0.65 -10.79
CA ARG A 151 -22.80 0.38 -9.92
C ARG A 151 -21.75 1.44 -9.62
N LEU A 152 -22.16 2.71 -9.59
CA LEU A 152 -21.26 3.82 -9.26
C LEU A 152 -20.76 3.64 -7.81
N GLU A 153 -19.43 3.61 -7.65
CA GLU A 153 -18.72 3.49 -6.38
C GLU A 153 -18.17 4.84 -5.90
N ALA A 154 -17.65 5.64 -6.85
CA ALA A 154 -17.10 6.94 -6.51
C ALA A 154 -17.16 7.91 -7.70
N GLU A 155 -17.26 9.20 -7.36
CA GLU A 155 -17.20 10.30 -8.32
C GLU A 155 -16.30 11.42 -7.77
N PHE A 156 -15.40 11.90 -8.62
CA PHE A 156 -14.45 12.97 -8.33
C PHE A 156 -14.49 14.00 -9.46
N TYR A 157 -14.13 15.23 -9.15
CA TYR A 157 -13.85 16.24 -10.15
C TYR A 157 -12.42 16.73 -10.02
N TYR A 158 -11.73 16.80 -11.16
CA TYR A 158 -10.37 17.33 -11.26
C TYR A 158 -10.37 18.65 -12.02
N ASP A 159 -9.61 19.61 -11.54
CA ASP A 159 -9.21 20.81 -12.29
C ASP A 159 -7.68 20.74 -12.46
N LYS A 160 -7.23 20.44 -13.70
CA LYS A 160 -5.80 20.38 -14.09
C LYS A 160 -4.93 19.59 -13.12
N GLY A 161 -5.36 18.39 -12.77
CA GLY A 161 -4.62 17.45 -11.93
C GLY A 161 -4.92 17.55 -10.43
N LEU A 162 -5.62 18.58 -9.97
CA LEU A 162 -6.01 18.73 -8.57
C LEU A 162 -7.47 18.34 -8.38
N ILE A 163 -7.76 17.54 -7.35
CA ILE A 163 -9.15 17.26 -6.97
C ILE A 163 -9.78 18.56 -6.50
N GLN A 164 -10.97 18.88 -7.05
CA GLN A 164 -11.72 20.08 -6.75
C GLN A 164 -13.19 19.76 -6.47
N GLY A 165 -13.82 20.49 -5.55
CA GLY A 165 -15.21 20.26 -5.16
C GLY A 165 -15.36 19.03 -4.27
N THR A 166 -16.52 18.36 -4.30
CA THR A 166 -16.84 17.26 -3.39
C THR A 166 -16.63 15.92 -4.05
N ALA A 167 -15.72 15.11 -3.49
CA ALA A 167 -15.61 13.70 -3.80
C ALA A 167 -16.76 12.93 -3.13
N LEU A 168 -17.44 12.08 -3.89
CA LEU A 168 -18.61 11.30 -3.45
C LEU A 168 -18.31 9.82 -3.54
N TYR A 169 -18.64 9.08 -2.50
CA TYR A 169 -18.57 7.62 -2.44
C TYR A 169 -19.96 7.05 -2.19
N TYR A 170 -20.23 5.90 -2.75
CA TYR A 170 -21.57 5.31 -2.73
C TYR A 170 -21.55 3.88 -2.20
N PHE A 171 -22.60 3.52 -1.47
CA PHE A 171 -22.91 2.12 -1.15
C PHE A 171 -23.41 1.36 -2.39
N PRO A 172 -23.35 0.01 -2.37
CA PRO A 172 -23.93 -0.80 -3.44
C PRO A 172 -25.43 -0.57 -3.71
N ASN A 173 -26.16 0.03 -2.78
CA ASN A 173 -27.58 0.41 -2.95
C ASN A 173 -27.74 1.80 -3.62
N GLY A 174 -26.66 2.45 -4.03
CA GLY A 174 -26.62 3.75 -4.69
C GLY A 174 -26.77 4.97 -3.77
N LYS A 175 -26.90 4.77 -2.45
CA LYS A 175 -26.90 5.87 -1.49
C LYS A 175 -25.50 6.32 -1.18
N LEU A 176 -25.35 7.59 -0.80
CA LEU A 176 -24.07 8.15 -0.36
C LEU A 176 -23.54 7.38 0.86
N GLN A 177 -22.26 7.04 0.79
CA GLN A 177 -21.47 6.49 1.88
C GLN A 177 -20.61 7.56 2.52
N GLN A 178 -19.98 8.41 1.70
CA GLN A 178 -19.09 9.46 2.19
C GLN A 178 -19.08 10.67 1.24
N GLN A 179 -18.91 11.85 1.83
CA GLN A 179 -18.64 13.11 1.12
C GLN A 179 -17.36 13.71 1.68
N ILE A 180 -16.43 14.08 0.80
CA ILE A 180 -15.17 14.72 1.17
C ILE A 180 -14.98 15.95 0.30
N PRO A 181 -15.07 17.18 0.85
CA PRO A 181 -14.84 18.40 0.10
C PRO A 181 -13.33 18.65 -0.10
N TYR A 182 -12.97 19.07 -1.31
CA TYR A 182 -11.61 19.40 -1.69
C TYR A 182 -11.54 20.81 -2.28
N GLU A 183 -10.49 21.54 -1.94
CA GLU A 183 -10.09 22.79 -2.58
C GLU A 183 -8.59 22.71 -2.92
N GLU A 184 -8.25 22.92 -4.20
CA GLU A 184 -6.88 22.83 -4.71
C GLU A 184 -6.13 21.54 -4.31
N GLY A 185 -6.83 20.40 -4.33
CA GLY A 185 -6.26 19.07 -4.03
C GLY A 185 -6.15 18.74 -2.54
N VAL A 186 -6.50 19.66 -1.63
CA VAL A 186 -6.50 19.42 -0.19
C VAL A 186 -7.93 19.35 0.36
N ILE A 187 -8.14 18.57 1.43
CA ILE A 187 -9.45 18.51 2.08
C ILE A 187 -9.74 19.84 2.76
N ASP A 188 -10.88 20.47 2.42
CA ASP A 188 -11.34 21.70 3.04
C ASP A 188 -12.85 21.70 3.18
N GLY A 189 -13.37 21.80 4.41
CA GLY A 189 -14.78 21.77 4.76
C GLY A 189 -15.21 20.56 5.57
N ASP A 190 -16.52 20.27 5.54
CA ASP A 190 -17.15 19.22 6.32
C ASP A 190 -17.13 17.88 5.57
N CYS A 191 -16.39 16.89 6.10
CA CYS A 191 -16.47 15.50 5.69
C CYS A 191 -17.63 14.81 6.39
N LEU A 192 -18.47 14.13 5.63
CA LEU A 192 -19.65 13.43 6.14
C LEU A 192 -19.59 11.95 5.82
N VAL A 193 -19.97 11.13 6.79
CA VAL A 193 -20.11 9.67 6.65
C VAL A 193 -21.56 9.30 6.88
N TYR A 194 -22.11 8.45 6.02
CA TYR A 194 -23.51 8.00 6.04
C TYR A 194 -23.61 6.51 6.30
N ASN A 195 -24.73 6.06 6.85
CA ASN A 195 -25.10 4.67 6.86
C ASN A 195 -25.90 4.29 5.59
N GLU A 196 -26.19 2.99 5.39
CA GLU A 196 -26.96 2.50 4.24
C GLU A 196 -28.41 3.03 4.19
N GLN A 197 -28.93 3.60 5.27
CA GLN A 197 -30.23 4.26 5.31
C GLN A 197 -30.15 5.72 4.82
N GLY A 198 -28.95 6.28 4.67
CA GLY A 198 -28.67 7.67 4.25
C GLY A 198 -28.66 8.65 5.42
N GLN A 199 -28.54 8.18 6.65
CA GLN A 199 -28.43 9.03 7.83
C GLN A 199 -26.95 9.35 8.09
N ILE A 200 -26.64 10.59 8.48
CA ILE A 200 -25.29 11.00 8.87
C ILE A 200 -24.92 10.33 10.19
N ILE A 201 -23.89 9.50 10.16
CA ILE A 201 -23.31 8.82 11.32
C ILE A 201 -21.94 9.38 11.71
N GLY A 202 -21.25 10.08 10.81
CA GLY A 202 -19.95 10.71 11.07
C GLY A 202 -19.88 12.11 10.47
N LYS A 203 -19.20 13.01 11.20
CA LYS A 203 -18.85 14.35 10.74
C LYS A 203 -17.47 14.73 11.27
N SER A 204 -16.62 15.27 10.41
CA SER A 204 -15.36 15.93 10.76
C SER A 204 -15.15 17.14 9.87
N THR A 205 -14.49 18.17 10.39
CA THR A 205 -14.25 19.41 9.65
C THR A 205 -12.76 19.59 9.42
N PHE A 206 -12.39 20.00 8.21
CA PHE A 206 -11.00 20.27 7.82
C PHE A 206 -10.88 21.71 7.32
N VAL A 207 -9.73 22.32 7.56
CA VAL A 207 -9.34 23.61 7.02
C VAL A 207 -7.94 23.46 6.44
N ARG A 208 -7.81 23.59 5.12
CA ARG A 208 -6.54 23.41 4.39
C ARG A 208 -5.83 22.12 4.75
N GLY A 209 -6.55 21.00 4.77
CA GLY A 209 -6.05 19.67 5.07
C GLY A 209 -5.85 19.37 6.57
N GLN A 210 -6.03 20.33 7.46
CA GLN A 210 -5.89 20.15 8.90
C GLN A 210 -7.26 19.98 9.57
N GLN A 211 -7.42 18.92 10.36
CA GLN A 211 -8.65 18.68 11.10
C GLN A 211 -8.88 19.73 12.18
N GLN A 212 -10.10 20.24 12.26
CA GLN A 212 -10.50 21.33 13.17
C GLN A 212 -11.83 21.04 13.86
N GLY A 213 -11.94 21.49 15.11
CA GLY A 213 -13.19 21.45 15.86
C GLY A 213 -13.63 20.05 16.26
N LEU A 214 -14.92 19.87 16.48
CA LEU A 214 -15.53 18.63 16.94
C LEU A 214 -15.75 17.66 15.77
N ALA A 215 -15.14 16.48 15.88
CA ALA A 215 -15.43 15.32 15.04
C ALA A 215 -16.27 14.31 15.85
N THR A 216 -17.28 13.73 15.21
CA THR A 216 -18.18 12.78 15.84
C THR A 216 -18.43 11.58 14.94
N PHE A 217 -18.54 10.40 15.54
CA PHE A 217 -19.00 9.19 14.89
C PHE A 217 -19.97 8.46 15.81
N LYS A 218 -21.16 8.14 15.30
CA LYS A 218 -22.25 7.53 16.09
C LYS A 218 -22.12 6.01 16.25
N GLY A 219 -21.13 5.43 15.56
CA GLY A 219 -20.92 4.00 15.49
C GLY A 219 -21.72 3.31 14.37
N ASP A 220 -21.19 2.17 13.94
CA ASP A 220 -21.82 1.24 13.00
C ASP A 220 -21.51 -0.21 13.42
N ALA A 221 -21.71 -1.19 12.52
CA ALA A 221 -21.42 -2.60 12.79
C ALA A 221 -19.91 -2.90 12.93
N TYR A 222 -19.05 -1.99 12.48
CA TYR A 222 -17.60 -2.21 12.39
C TYR A 222 -16.80 -1.34 13.36
N SER A 223 -17.37 -0.23 13.82
CA SER A 223 -16.72 0.71 14.72
C SER A 223 -17.70 1.30 15.72
N PRO A 224 -17.37 1.30 17.04
CA PRO A 224 -18.20 1.93 18.07
C PRO A 224 -18.20 3.46 17.96
N PRO A 225 -19.07 4.16 18.71
CA PRO A 225 -19.12 5.61 18.68
C PRO A 225 -17.88 6.24 19.33
N TYR A 226 -17.48 7.39 18.79
CA TYR A 226 -16.45 8.23 19.38
C TYR A 226 -16.71 9.72 19.16
N THR A 227 -16.06 10.54 19.95
CA THR A 227 -15.97 11.99 19.78
C THR A 227 -14.52 12.45 19.91
N GLU A 228 -14.13 13.40 19.08
CA GLU A 228 -12.77 13.95 19.04
C GLU A 228 -12.85 15.46 18.86
N THR A 229 -11.94 16.21 19.47
CA THR A 229 -11.81 17.67 19.24
C THR A 229 -10.40 17.98 18.78
N TYR A 230 -10.31 18.66 17.65
CA TYR A 230 -9.04 19.01 17.03
C TYR A 230 -8.83 20.51 16.97
N ARG A 231 -7.55 20.90 17.04
CA ARG A 231 -7.08 22.26 16.74
C ARG A 231 -5.79 22.17 15.91
N ASP A 232 -5.80 22.76 14.73
CA ASP A 232 -4.65 22.79 13.80
C ASP A 232 -4.07 21.38 13.55
N GLY A 233 -4.96 20.41 13.31
CA GLY A 233 -4.63 19.00 13.08
C GLY A 233 -4.24 18.22 14.33
N ARG A 234 -4.17 18.85 15.54
CA ARG A 234 -3.80 18.20 16.79
C ARG A 234 -5.05 17.72 17.53
N LEU A 235 -5.05 16.49 17.99
CA LEU A 235 -6.12 15.91 18.80
C LEU A 235 -5.99 16.41 20.25
N LEU A 236 -6.96 17.23 20.72
CA LEU A 236 -6.97 17.77 22.08
C LEU A 236 -7.79 16.90 23.01
N GLU A 237 -9.00 16.51 22.58
CA GLU A 237 -9.92 15.69 23.36
C GLU A 237 -10.37 14.51 22.54
N GLY A 238 -10.47 13.32 23.12
CA GLY A 238 -10.98 12.11 22.49
C GLY A 238 -11.66 11.21 23.50
N VAL A 239 -12.84 10.68 23.17
CA VAL A 239 -13.56 9.69 23.98
C VAL A 239 -13.96 8.54 23.10
N TYR A 240 -13.49 7.35 23.42
CA TYR A 240 -13.67 6.14 22.64
C TYR A 240 -14.42 5.08 23.44
N HIS A 241 -15.45 4.50 22.83
CA HIS A 241 -16.30 3.51 23.48
C HIS A 241 -16.09 2.12 22.88
N ASP A 242 -16.53 1.09 23.58
CA ASP A 242 -16.72 -0.25 23.00
C ASP A 242 -18.16 -0.39 22.46
N PHE A 243 -18.46 -1.53 21.85
CA PHE A 243 -19.80 -1.82 21.35
C PHE A 243 -20.89 -1.92 22.43
N SER A 244 -20.53 -2.01 23.70
CA SER A 244 -21.46 -1.95 24.84
C SER A 244 -21.70 -0.53 25.35
N GLY A 245 -21.01 0.47 24.78
CA GLY A 245 -21.09 1.87 25.20
C GLY A 245 -20.18 2.23 26.39
N ARG A 246 -19.30 1.32 26.84
CA ARG A 246 -18.32 1.63 27.90
C ARG A 246 -17.12 2.35 27.29
N ILE A 247 -16.56 3.30 28.04
CA ILE A 247 -15.36 4.01 27.63
C ILE A 247 -14.16 3.05 27.68
N VAL A 248 -13.48 2.89 26.57
CA VAL A 248 -12.24 2.10 26.42
C VAL A 248 -11.03 2.92 26.80
N CYS A 249 -10.93 4.12 26.25
CA CYS A 249 -9.83 5.04 26.49
C CYS A 249 -10.23 6.49 26.15
N GLN A 250 -9.36 7.43 26.52
CA GLN A 250 -9.58 8.86 26.30
C GLN A 250 -8.26 9.56 25.99
N VAL A 251 -8.36 10.65 25.22
CA VAL A 251 -7.33 11.68 25.11
C VAL A 251 -7.87 12.93 25.80
N LYS A 252 -7.06 13.56 26.66
CA LYS A 252 -7.40 14.79 27.37
C LYS A 252 -6.24 15.77 27.31
N ASP A 253 -6.51 17.02 26.94
CA ASP A 253 -5.50 18.06 26.75
C ASP A 253 -4.35 17.61 25.80
N GLY A 254 -4.65 16.75 24.83
CA GLY A 254 -3.68 16.18 23.89
C GLY A 254 -2.88 14.99 24.41
N PHE A 255 -3.20 14.44 25.59
CA PHE A 255 -2.51 13.28 26.17
C PHE A 255 -3.47 12.13 26.43
N GLY A 256 -3.04 10.91 26.16
CA GLY A 256 -3.82 9.70 26.41
C GLY A 256 -3.77 8.70 25.27
N LYS A 257 -4.80 7.88 25.14
CA LYS A 257 -4.86 6.85 24.09
C LYS A 257 -6.11 7.02 23.23
N LYS A 258 -5.93 6.82 21.93
CA LYS A 258 -6.98 6.70 20.92
C LYS A 258 -7.20 5.22 20.59
N ALA A 259 -8.47 4.79 20.58
CA ALA A 259 -8.85 3.45 20.13
C ALA A 259 -9.22 3.48 18.65
N ILE A 260 -8.62 2.56 17.89
CA ILE A 260 -8.91 2.34 16.47
C ILE A 260 -9.60 0.97 16.35
N PHE A 261 -10.81 0.99 15.80
CA PHE A 261 -11.56 -0.23 15.51
C PHE A 261 -11.51 -0.56 14.02
N ALA A 262 -11.44 -1.83 13.70
CA ALA A 262 -11.52 -2.33 12.32
C ALA A 262 -12.25 -3.66 12.32
N ARG A 263 -13.14 -3.87 11.34
CA ARG A 263 -13.90 -5.12 11.16
C ARG A 263 -14.65 -5.59 12.42
N GLY A 264 -15.14 -4.66 13.24
CA GLY A 264 -15.93 -4.98 14.41
C GLY A 264 -15.13 -5.37 15.68
N HIS A 265 -13.83 -5.16 15.69
CA HIS A 265 -12.99 -5.39 16.88
C HIS A 265 -11.98 -4.26 17.09
N LEU A 266 -11.48 -4.13 18.32
CA LEU A 266 -10.38 -3.22 18.63
C LEU A 266 -9.13 -3.68 17.85
N PHE A 267 -8.66 -2.83 16.95
CA PHE A 267 -7.48 -3.10 16.14
C PHE A 267 -6.21 -2.53 16.76
N ALA A 268 -6.30 -1.27 17.27
CA ALA A 268 -5.15 -0.62 17.87
C ALA A 268 -5.52 0.32 19.00
N LEU A 269 -4.57 0.53 19.94
CA LEU A 269 -4.51 1.65 20.84
C LEU A 269 -3.26 2.46 20.52
N GLU A 270 -3.45 3.74 20.22
CA GLU A 270 -2.43 4.67 19.81
C GLU A 270 -2.26 5.75 20.88
N GLU A 271 -1.05 5.91 21.43
CA GLU A 271 -0.75 6.93 22.40
C GLU A 271 -0.60 8.30 21.75
N TYR A 272 -1.12 9.33 22.41
CA TYR A 272 -1.04 10.71 21.99
C TYR A 272 -0.27 11.54 23.02
N GLN A 273 0.65 12.39 22.56
CA GLN A 273 1.39 13.36 23.35
C GLN A 273 1.30 14.73 22.68
N ALA A 274 0.87 15.74 23.42
CA ALA A 274 0.64 17.10 22.90
C ALA A 274 -0.22 17.15 21.63
N GLY A 275 -1.18 16.22 21.51
CA GLY A 275 -2.11 16.11 20.38
C GLY A 275 -1.56 15.45 19.13
N ILE A 276 -0.36 14.85 19.20
CA ILE A 276 0.29 14.12 18.11
C ILE A 276 0.33 12.64 18.50
N ALA A 277 0.17 11.75 17.53
CA ALA A 277 0.36 10.30 17.70
C ALA A 277 1.84 10.04 17.98
N GLU A 278 2.20 9.89 19.24
CA GLU A 278 3.56 9.69 19.74
C GLU A 278 3.53 8.88 21.01
N GLY A 279 4.43 7.92 21.14
CA GLY A 279 4.49 6.99 22.27
C GLY A 279 4.15 5.56 21.85
N GLU A 280 3.47 4.81 22.70
CA GLU A 280 3.16 3.40 22.48
C GLU A 280 2.00 3.19 21.50
N MET A 281 2.24 2.34 20.49
CA MET A 281 1.23 1.75 19.64
C MET A 281 1.05 0.28 20.01
N GLN A 282 -0.17 -0.13 20.34
CA GLN A 282 -0.54 -1.52 20.65
C GLN A 282 -1.47 -2.06 19.57
N LEU A 283 -1.14 -3.20 18.99
CA LEU A 283 -1.95 -3.87 17.97
C LEU A 283 -2.61 -5.12 18.54
N TYR A 284 -3.88 -5.32 18.21
CA TYR A 284 -4.70 -6.41 18.69
C TYR A 284 -5.23 -7.26 17.53
N ASN A 285 -5.25 -8.57 17.70
CA ASN A 285 -5.86 -9.49 16.75
C ASN A 285 -7.41 -9.48 16.85
N GLU A 286 -8.06 -10.21 15.93
CA GLU A 286 -9.53 -10.32 15.86
C GLU A 286 -10.18 -10.87 17.15
N LYS A 287 -9.42 -11.51 18.02
CA LYS A 287 -9.88 -12.02 19.33
C LYS A 287 -9.67 -11.01 20.46
N GLY A 288 -9.26 -9.77 20.15
CA GLY A 288 -8.96 -8.70 21.13
C GLY A 288 -7.72 -8.96 21.98
N ARG A 289 -6.77 -9.78 21.50
CA ARG A 289 -5.52 -10.10 22.20
C ARG A 289 -4.39 -9.27 21.64
N LEU A 290 -3.53 -8.76 22.53
CA LEU A 290 -2.32 -8.03 22.13
C LEU A 290 -1.44 -8.93 21.28
N GLU A 291 -1.12 -8.45 20.07
CA GLU A 291 -0.30 -9.15 19.08
C GLU A 291 1.09 -8.53 19.01
N SER A 292 1.15 -7.19 19.06
CA SER A 292 2.42 -6.46 19.10
C SER A 292 2.24 -5.09 19.73
N SER A 293 3.36 -4.54 20.23
CA SER A 293 3.46 -3.13 20.65
C SER A 293 4.80 -2.55 20.22
N PHE A 294 4.82 -1.27 19.87
CA PHE A 294 6.03 -0.54 19.49
C PHE A 294 5.91 0.94 19.85
N GLN A 295 7.05 1.63 19.89
CA GLN A 295 7.10 3.06 20.17
C GLN A 295 7.19 3.84 18.86
N ILE A 296 6.46 4.96 18.81
CA ILE A 296 6.55 5.96 17.73
C ILE A 296 7.12 7.25 18.33
N LYS A 297 8.09 7.83 17.63
CA LYS A 297 8.62 9.16 17.91
C LYS A 297 8.86 9.88 16.58
N ASP A 298 8.38 11.12 16.48
CA ASP A 298 8.47 11.93 15.24
C ASP A 298 7.95 11.19 13.99
N GLY A 299 6.90 10.36 14.15
CA GLY A 299 6.29 9.57 13.08
C GLY A 299 7.05 8.31 12.68
N MET A 300 8.18 7.99 13.30
CA MET A 300 9.04 6.86 13.02
C MET A 300 9.05 5.86 14.20
N LYS A 301 9.29 4.57 13.91
CA LYS A 301 9.54 3.59 14.96
C LYS A 301 10.81 3.94 15.71
N HIS A 302 10.71 3.99 17.03
CA HIS A 302 11.82 4.29 17.92
C HIS A 302 11.69 3.47 19.23
N GLY A 303 12.81 2.99 19.82
CA GLY A 303 12.74 2.15 21.01
C GLY A 303 12.38 0.70 20.68
N GLN A 304 11.72 0.02 21.61
CA GLN A 304 11.47 -1.43 21.50
C GLN A 304 10.12 -1.72 20.83
N GLU A 305 10.15 -2.67 19.89
CA GLU A 305 8.98 -3.35 19.35
C GLU A 305 8.91 -4.75 19.93
N TRP A 306 7.77 -5.11 20.46
CA TRP A 306 7.46 -6.43 21.00
C TRP A 306 6.40 -7.12 20.15
N VAL A 307 6.63 -8.36 19.77
CA VAL A 307 5.65 -9.25 19.17
C VAL A 307 5.43 -10.43 20.09
N TYR A 308 4.20 -10.88 20.21
CA TYR A 308 3.81 -11.89 21.19
C TYR A 308 3.28 -13.16 20.53
N TYR A 309 3.45 -14.28 21.21
CA TYR A 309 2.72 -15.48 20.88
C TYR A 309 1.23 -15.34 21.21
N PRO A 310 0.34 -16.03 20.44
CA PRO A 310 -1.08 -16.05 20.79
C PRO A 310 -1.29 -16.60 22.21
N ALA A 311 -1.78 -15.75 23.12
CA ALA A 311 -2.04 -16.14 24.51
C ALA A 311 -3.46 -16.73 24.68
N PRO A 312 -3.67 -17.71 25.58
CA PRO A 312 -5.00 -18.09 26.05
C PRO A 312 -5.69 -16.92 26.75
N GLU A 313 -7.03 -16.97 26.84
CA GLU A 313 -7.80 -15.96 27.53
C GLU A 313 -7.39 -15.84 29.02
N GLY A 314 -7.19 -14.58 29.48
CA GLY A 314 -6.80 -14.29 30.86
C GLY A 314 -5.33 -14.60 31.22
N LYS A 315 -4.49 -14.93 30.24
CA LYS A 315 -3.05 -15.07 30.44
C LYS A 315 -2.27 -13.93 29.80
N GLU A 316 -1.18 -13.52 30.45
CA GLU A 316 -0.24 -12.57 29.88
C GLU A 316 0.37 -13.13 28.59
N PRO A 317 0.50 -12.30 27.55
CA PRO A 317 1.12 -12.71 26.29
C PRO A 317 2.61 -12.99 26.48
N GLN A 318 3.08 -14.12 25.94
CA GLN A 318 4.49 -14.48 25.94
C GLN A 318 5.24 -13.78 24.81
N PRO A 319 6.41 -13.16 25.07
CA PRO A 319 7.23 -12.59 24.00
C PRO A 319 7.63 -13.64 22.98
N LYS A 320 7.57 -13.25 21.72
CA LYS A 320 8.07 -13.99 20.57
C LYS A 320 9.28 -13.33 19.97
N LEU A 321 9.24 -11.97 19.89
CA LEU A 321 10.27 -11.16 19.27
C LEU A 321 10.33 -9.81 19.97
N CYS A 322 11.54 -9.29 20.17
CA CYS A 322 11.81 -7.91 20.55
C CYS A 322 12.85 -7.34 19.58
N ILE A 323 12.56 -6.20 18.98
CA ILE A 323 13.47 -5.46 18.08
C ILE A 323 13.67 -4.06 18.68
N THR A 324 14.90 -3.56 18.65
CA THR A 324 15.17 -2.16 18.99
C THR A 324 15.30 -1.34 17.71
N TRP A 325 14.59 -0.22 17.66
CA TRP A 325 14.50 0.70 16.54
C TRP A 325 15.09 2.06 16.88
N VAL A 326 15.76 2.67 15.93
CA VAL A 326 16.16 4.08 15.93
C VAL A 326 15.81 4.65 14.55
N GLU A 327 14.83 5.56 14.50
CA GLU A 327 14.42 6.24 13.26
C GLU A 327 14.11 5.26 12.11
N ASP A 328 13.21 4.29 12.35
CA ASP A 328 12.83 3.21 11.42
C ASP A 328 13.95 2.23 11.01
N GLN A 329 15.11 2.31 11.65
CA GLN A 329 16.20 1.37 11.43
C GLN A 329 16.39 0.44 12.63
N ILE A 330 16.64 -0.84 12.38
CA ILE A 330 16.96 -1.79 13.44
C ILE A 330 18.36 -1.45 13.96
N HIS A 331 18.44 -1.12 15.25
CA HIS A 331 19.68 -0.69 15.90
C HIS A 331 19.70 -1.14 17.35
N GLY A 332 20.78 -1.79 17.78
CA GLY A 332 20.87 -2.40 19.11
C GLY A 332 20.47 -3.87 19.13
N ILE A 333 19.90 -4.34 20.23
CA ILE A 333 19.67 -5.77 20.45
C ILE A 333 18.30 -6.19 19.95
N SER A 334 18.27 -7.27 19.16
CA SER A 334 17.07 -8.01 18.77
C SER A 334 17.07 -9.39 19.45
N ARG A 335 15.91 -9.79 19.99
CA ARG A 335 15.72 -11.06 20.69
C ARG A 335 14.55 -11.84 20.15
N THR A 336 14.68 -13.17 20.09
CA THR A 336 13.56 -14.09 19.86
C THR A 336 13.44 -15.10 20.99
N TRP A 337 12.23 -15.58 21.24
CA TRP A 337 11.92 -16.59 22.24
C TRP A 337 11.13 -17.73 21.67
N TYR A 338 11.31 -18.92 22.20
CA TYR A 338 10.47 -20.07 21.95
C TYR A 338 9.10 -19.95 22.63
N PRO A 339 8.08 -20.70 22.19
CA PRO A 339 6.76 -20.72 22.83
C PRO A 339 6.78 -21.15 24.32
N ASN A 340 7.83 -21.88 24.75
CA ASN A 340 8.03 -22.24 26.17
C ASN A 340 8.64 -21.13 27.02
N GLY A 341 8.96 -19.96 26.42
CA GLY A 341 9.53 -18.78 27.09
C GLY A 341 11.06 -18.77 27.17
N SER A 342 11.75 -19.83 26.74
CA SER A 342 13.23 -19.82 26.69
C SER A 342 13.73 -18.92 25.56
N LEU A 343 14.86 -18.27 25.75
CA LEU A 343 15.50 -17.42 24.75
C LEU A 343 15.95 -18.29 23.56
N GLU A 344 15.58 -17.89 22.34
CA GLU A 344 15.97 -18.57 21.10
C GLU A 344 17.17 -17.91 20.45
N SER A 345 17.19 -16.58 20.36
CA SER A 345 18.32 -15.85 19.82
C SER A 345 18.44 -14.44 20.39
N GLU A 346 19.65 -13.92 20.41
CA GLU A 346 19.99 -12.53 20.66
C GLU A 346 21.00 -12.08 19.61
N ARG A 347 20.80 -10.91 19.01
CA ARG A 347 21.65 -10.37 17.94
C ARG A 347 21.85 -8.89 18.15
N GLU A 348 23.08 -8.45 17.99
CA GLU A 348 23.40 -7.03 17.89
C GLU A 348 23.23 -6.59 16.44
N MET A 349 22.57 -5.44 16.24
CA MET A 349 22.24 -4.86 14.96
C MET A 349 22.69 -3.41 14.91
N TYR A 350 23.17 -2.98 13.76
CA TYR A 350 23.53 -1.60 13.47
C TYR A 350 23.01 -1.22 12.08
N GLU A 351 22.11 -0.23 12.00
CA GLU A 351 21.53 0.26 10.74
C GLU A 351 21.00 -0.86 9.83
N ASN A 352 20.18 -1.76 10.38
CA ASN A 352 19.60 -2.95 9.72
C ASN A 352 20.60 -4.07 9.39
N GLN A 353 21.88 -3.94 9.74
CA GLN A 353 22.90 -4.96 9.50
C GLN A 353 23.28 -5.66 10.80
N LYS A 354 23.70 -6.92 10.72
CA LYS A 354 24.30 -7.61 11.86
C LYS A 354 25.67 -6.98 12.13
N HIS A 355 25.87 -6.57 13.39
CA HIS A 355 27.12 -5.97 13.82
C HIS A 355 27.32 -6.28 15.31
N GLY A 356 28.45 -6.92 15.65
CA GLY A 356 28.68 -7.43 17.01
C GLY A 356 28.23 -8.88 17.18
N ILE A 357 27.85 -9.26 18.39
CA ILE A 357 27.60 -10.65 18.78
C ILE A 357 26.17 -11.08 18.40
N SER A 358 26.08 -12.31 17.87
CA SER A 358 24.84 -13.00 17.57
C SER A 358 24.89 -14.38 18.23
N SER A 359 23.99 -14.65 19.17
CA SER A 359 23.91 -15.93 19.88
C SER A 359 22.56 -16.60 19.67
N ALA A 360 22.55 -17.93 19.63
CA ALA A 360 21.31 -18.70 19.59
C ALA A 360 21.39 -19.94 20.50
N TRP A 361 20.25 -20.34 21.02
CA TRP A 361 20.10 -21.43 21.96
C TRP A 361 19.06 -22.45 21.47
N TYR A 362 19.17 -23.65 21.95
CA TYR A 362 18.15 -24.70 21.81
C TYR A 362 16.98 -24.45 22.78
N LYS A 363 15.86 -25.14 22.59
CA LYS A 363 14.65 -25.04 23.44
C LYS A 363 14.90 -25.34 24.93
N ASP A 364 15.97 -26.12 25.26
CA ASP A 364 16.37 -26.43 26.61
C ASP A 364 17.34 -25.40 27.22
N GLY A 365 17.65 -24.32 26.49
CA GLY A 365 18.55 -23.26 26.92
C GLY A 365 20.03 -23.55 26.69
N THR A 366 20.41 -24.68 26.12
CA THR A 366 21.81 -24.98 25.76
C THR A 366 22.21 -24.17 24.54
N LEU A 367 23.48 -23.74 24.48
CA LEU A 367 24.01 -22.91 23.42
C LEU A 367 23.99 -23.68 22.08
N ARG A 368 23.51 -23.05 21.00
CA ARG A 368 23.49 -23.58 19.64
C ARG A 368 24.60 -22.97 18.78
N LEU A 369 24.79 -21.65 18.87
CA LEU A 369 25.85 -20.94 18.18
C LEU A 369 26.17 -19.62 18.86
N ILE A 370 27.41 -19.15 18.65
CA ILE A 370 27.82 -17.75 18.86
C ILE A 370 28.54 -17.35 17.58
N GLU A 371 28.20 -16.17 17.08
CA GLU A 371 28.75 -15.56 15.87
C GLU A 371 29.12 -14.10 16.18
N GLU A 372 30.16 -13.58 15.52
CA GLU A 372 30.54 -12.20 15.55
C GLU A 372 30.51 -11.64 14.14
N TYR A 373 29.87 -10.49 13.98
CA TYR A 373 29.66 -9.86 12.69
C TYR A 373 30.20 -8.44 12.65
N ASP A 374 30.67 -8.02 11.46
CA ASP A 374 30.94 -6.64 11.09
C ASP A 374 30.18 -6.34 9.80
N HIS A 375 29.07 -5.53 9.90
CA HIS A 375 28.22 -5.13 8.77
C HIS A 375 27.86 -6.32 7.86
N ASP A 376 27.17 -7.30 8.45
CA ASP A 376 26.73 -8.57 7.85
C ASP A 376 27.88 -9.54 7.44
N LYS A 377 29.13 -9.18 7.63
CA LYS A 377 30.26 -10.09 7.40
C LYS A 377 30.54 -10.89 8.66
N LEU A 378 30.50 -12.20 8.56
CA LEU A 378 30.84 -13.12 9.66
C LEU A 378 32.36 -13.10 9.89
N LEU A 379 32.78 -12.62 11.05
CA LEU A 379 34.19 -12.58 11.47
C LEU A 379 34.60 -13.87 12.15
N SER A 380 33.83 -14.30 13.14
CA SER A 380 34.07 -15.52 13.89
C SER A 380 32.76 -16.24 14.20
N GLY A 381 32.81 -17.56 14.39
CA GLY A 381 31.62 -18.31 14.74
C GLY A 381 31.94 -19.68 15.34
N THR A 382 31.13 -20.10 16.29
CA THR A 382 31.22 -21.41 16.95
C THR A 382 29.85 -22.07 16.94
N TYR A 383 29.79 -23.32 16.47
CA TYR A 383 28.54 -24.06 16.22
C TYR A 383 28.50 -25.32 17.05
N MET A 384 27.47 -25.48 17.87
CA MET A 384 27.28 -26.56 18.82
C MET A 384 26.16 -27.47 18.37
N LYS A 385 26.36 -28.78 18.47
CA LYS A 385 25.28 -29.74 18.40
C LYS A 385 24.69 -29.93 19.79
N ARG A 386 23.37 -30.11 19.87
CA ARG A 386 22.65 -30.31 21.12
C ARG A 386 23.21 -31.50 21.88
N GLY A 387 23.57 -31.26 23.14
CA GLY A 387 24.13 -32.29 24.04
C GLY A 387 25.64 -32.50 23.93
N ASP A 388 26.32 -31.88 22.95
CA ASP A 388 27.77 -31.93 22.86
C ASP A 388 28.43 -30.84 23.69
N SER A 389 29.57 -31.14 24.31
CA SER A 389 30.35 -30.16 25.10
C SER A 389 31.40 -29.40 24.28
N HIS A 390 31.60 -29.79 23.03
CA HIS A 390 32.57 -29.18 22.13
C HIS A 390 31.93 -28.75 20.81
N PRO A 391 32.44 -27.68 20.18
CA PRO A 391 31.97 -27.27 18.89
C PRO A 391 32.14 -28.32 17.80
N VAL A 392 31.13 -28.43 16.91
CA VAL A 392 31.19 -29.33 15.75
C VAL A 392 31.84 -28.67 14.54
N SER A 393 31.87 -27.34 14.53
CA SER A 393 32.55 -26.54 13.51
C SER A 393 32.75 -25.10 14.01
N SER A 394 33.69 -24.38 13.37
CA SER A 394 33.99 -22.97 13.64
C SER A 394 34.27 -22.20 12.36
N VAL A 395 34.19 -20.88 12.47
CA VAL A 395 34.68 -19.88 11.52
C VAL A 395 35.63 -18.99 12.28
N GLU A 396 36.81 -18.74 11.72
CA GLU A 396 37.85 -17.85 12.25
C GLU A 396 38.32 -16.92 11.12
N ASP A 397 38.49 -15.64 11.41
CA ASP A 397 38.86 -14.61 10.42
C ASP A 397 37.99 -14.66 9.12
N GLY A 398 36.72 -14.95 9.27
CA GLY A 398 35.76 -15.01 8.16
C GLY A 398 35.86 -16.27 7.28
N ALA A 399 36.65 -17.27 7.68
CA ALA A 399 36.83 -18.52 6.94
C ALA A 399 36.54 -19.75 7.81
N GLY A 400 35.85 -20.74 7.27
CA GLY A 400 35.54 -21.97 8.00
C GLY A 400 34.21 -22.58 7.59
N ILE A 401 33.68 -23.43 8.50
CA ILE A 401 32.43 -24.16 8.27
C ILE A 401 31.38 -23.76 9.28
N VAL A 402 30.24 -23.30 8.79
CA VAL A 402 29.01 -23.10 9.53
C VAL A 402 28.21 -24.39 9.50
N THR A 403 27.96 -25.02 10.65
CA THR A 403 27.09 -26.19 10.75
C THR A 403 25.83 -25.79 11.50
N LEU A 404 24.69 -25.83 10.82
CA LEU A 404 23.39 -25.42 11.37
C LEU A 404 22.55 -26.63 11.76
N TYR A 405 21.95 -26.51 12.94
CA TYR A 405 20.95 -27.44 13.48
C TYR A 405 19.64 -26.69 13.72
N ASP A 406 18.51 -27.39 13.60
CA ASP A 406 17.20 -26.86 13.94
C ASP A 406 17.03 -26.72 15.48
N PRO A 407 15.94 -26.10 15.97
CA PRO A 407 15.67 -25.98 17.41
C PRO A 407 15.56 -27.29 18.19
N ASP A 408 15.35 -28.39 17.52
CA ASP A 408 15.24 -29.76 18.13
C ASP A 408 16.58 -30.52 18.07
N GLY A 409 17.62 -29.93 17.45
CA GLY A 409 18.96 -30.49 17.37
C GLY A 409 19.20 -31.38 16.14
N LEU A 410 18.28 -31.36 15.16
CA LEU A 410 18.46 -32.11 13.91
C LEU A 410 19.34 -31.27 12.94
N PHE A 411 20.22 -31.99 12.24
CA PHE A 411 21.11 -31.38 11.26
C PHE A 411 20.28 -30.74 10.12
N MET A 412 20.59 -29.50 9.77
CA MET A 412 19.97 -28.76 8.67
C MET A 412 20.91 -28.67 7.45
N LYS A 413 22.06 -28.03 7.63
CA LYS A 413 23.03 -27.83 6.53
C LYS A 413 24.41 -27.46 7.03
N ARG A 414 25.40 -27.59 6.14
CA ARG A 414 26.73 -27.01 6.26
C ARG A 414 26.93 -25.97 5.17
N ILE A 415 27.64 -24.90 5.50
CA ILE A 415 27.95 -23.81 4.59
C ILE A 415 29.42 -23.45 4.79
N THR A 416 30.20 -23.44 3.72
CA THR A 416 31.56 -22.93 3.74
C THR A 416 31.53 -21.40 3.68
N TYR A 417 32.35 -20.75 4.51
CA TYR A 417 32.52 -19.32 4.53
C TYR A 417 33.94 -18.96 4.15
N GLU A 418 34.09 -17.91 3.32
CA GLU A 418 35.36 -17.28 2.98
C GLU A 418 35.16 -15.75 2.96
N LYS A 419 36.11 -15.02 3.54
CA LYS A 419 36.10 -13.55 3.62
C LYS A 419 34.80 -12.98 4.24
N GLY A 420 34.25 -13.72 5.22
CA GLY A 420 33.03 -13.33 5.94
C GLY A 420 31.72 -13.54 5.17
N GLY A 421 31.75 -14.13 4.00
CA GLY A 421 30.58 -14.47 3.19
C GLY A 421 30.44 -15.96 2.90
N PRO A 422 29.21 -16.48 2.63
CA PRO A 422 29.02 -17.85 2.22
C PRO A 422 29.58 -18.08 0.81
N VAL A 423 30.30 -19.20 0.64
CA VAL A 423 30.71 -19.65 -0.69
C VAL A 423 29.48 -20.27 -1.34
N LEU A 424 29.02 -19.68 -2.43
CA LEU A 424 27.95 -20.27 -3.23
C LEU A 424 28.59 -21.36 -4.11
N ASP A 425 28.12 -22.59 -3.99
CA ASP A 425 28.46 -23.62 -4.98
C ASP A 425 27.95 -23.09 -6.34
N GLU A 426 28.83 -22.88 -7.31
CA GLU A 426 28.41 -22.58 -8.68
C GLU A 426 27.57 -23.77 -9.17
N PRO A 427 26.41 -23.49 -9.86
CA PRO A 427 25.49 -24.51 -10.31
C PRO A 427 26.06 -25.44 -11.38
#